data_8a211047afa26cedcee5530ca0fb8659
#
_entry.id   8a211047afa26cedcee5530ca0fb8659
#
_cell.length_a   1.000
_cell.length_b   1.000
_cell.length_c   1.000
_cell.angle_alpha   90.00
_cell.angle_beta   90.00
_cell.angle_gamma   90.00
#
_symmetry.space_group_name_H-M   'P 1'
#
loop_
_entity.id
_entity.type
_entity.pdbx_description
1 polymer ?
#
loop_
_entity_poly.entity_id
_entity_poly.type
_entity_poly.pdbx_seq_one_letter_code
_entity_poly.pdbx_strand_id
1 'polypeptide(L)'
;MKKLILVIVVLLMIAACGQSYEETKRITREQRREAMRKDSAALKVAVMPTLDCLPLYVAQYYQLFDTLNGGVRLKFYNAQMDCDTAILRGRVEGVITDLVRAKRMEKQGLKMRYVAATNAYWQLVTNRNARIRQLRQLDDKMVAMTRFSATDLLTDRARDSVKLAPNQVFKVQINDLNVRVQMLQNNEIDALWLPEPQATQARLMKNPVIMDSRSVKLQLGVLAFREQEMRRQARGKQLALFTQAYNQSCDSISKYGIAYYRDLLIEHCKVKSQLIDSIPQDIRYAHAHGPRQQDVAYVEQWLQKIDTLKTNARNGNK
;
A
#
# COMPACT_ATOMS: atom_id res chain seq x y z
N MET A 1 -72.16 11.40 -2.26
CA MET A 1 -70.97 11.83 -2.90
C MET A 1 -69.74 11.83 -1.98
N LYS A 2 -69.77 12.51 -0.82
CA LYS A 2 -68.59 12.57 0.10
C LYS A 2 -68.09 11.19 0.60
N LYS A 3 -68.98 10.24 0.90
CA LYS A 3 -68.58 8.87 1.31
C LYS A 3 -67.94 8.06 0.19
N LEU A 4 -68.35 8.26 -1.08
CA LEU A 4 -67.78 7.59 -2.22
C LEU A 4 -66.36 8.08 -2.55
N ILE A 5 -66.14 9.39 -2.42
CA ILE A 5 -64.81 10.01 -2.57
C ILE A 5 -63.84 9.51 -1.49
N LEU A 6 -64.31 9.39 -0.24
CA LEU A 6 -63.47 8.87 0.86
C LEU A 6 -63.04 7.41 0.60
N VAL A 7 -63.93 6.57 0.09
CA VAL A 7 -63.63 5.17 -0.24
C VAL A 7 -62.62 5.09 -1.41
N ILE A 8 -62.75 5.96 -2.42
CA ILE A 8 -61.81 6.01 -3.54
C ILE A 8 -60.41 6.47 -3.08
N VAL A 9 -60.33 7.49 -2.18
CA VAL A 9 -59.05 7.96 -1.61
C VAL A 9 -58.39 6.89 -0.76
N VAL A 10 -59.14 6.14 0.04
CA VAL A 10 -58.60 5.01 0.83
C VAL A 10 -58.14 3.86 -0.08
N LEU A 11 -58.89 3.54 -1.15
CA LEU A 11 -58.43 2.55 -2.14
C LEU A 11 -57.16 2.98 -2.89
N LEU A 12 -57.03 4.26 -3.23
CA LEU A 12 -55.82 4.81 -3.84
C LEU A 12 -54.63 4.80 -2.86
N MET A 13 -54.84 5.03 -1.57
CA MET A 13 -53.77 4.93 -0.56
C MET A 13 -53.30 3.48 -0.32
N ILE A 14 -54.20 2.50 -0.44
CA ILE A 14 -53.86 1.08 -0.33
C ILE A 14 -53.08 0.59 -1.59
N ALA A 15 -53.40 1.13 -2.78
CA ALA A 15 -52.70 0.83 -4.01
C ALA A 15 -51.30 1.49 -4.08
N ALA A 16 -51.06 2.57 -3.34
CA ALA A 16 -49.76 3.23 -3.22
C ALA A 16 -48.83 2.55 -2.19
N CYS A 17 -49.30 1.51 -1.51
CA CYS A 17 -48.51 0.83 -0.49
C CYS A 17 -47.66 -0.27 -1.12
N GLY A 18 -46.45 0.10 -1.47
CA GLY A 18 -45.27 -0.73 -1.37
C GLY A 18 -45.19 -2.01 -2.22
N GLN A 19 -44.13 -2.10 -3.01
CA GLN A 19 -43.65 -3.39 -3.53
C GLN A 19 -43.80 -4.47 -2.43
N SER A 20 -44.36 -5.61 -2.79
CA SER A 20 -44.49 -6.75 -1.88
C SER A 20 -43.11 -7.07 -1.24
N TYR A 21 -43.10 -7.44 0.05
CA TYR A 21 -41.91 -7.86 0.76
C TYR A 21 -41.05 -8.87 -0.05
N GLU A 22 -41.72 -9.82 -0.72
CA GLU A 22 -41.05 -10.80 -1.59
C GLU A 22 -40.43 -10.16 -2.85
N GLU A 23 -41.08 -9.15 -3.40
CA GLU A 23 -40.54 -8.41 -4.56
C GLU A 23 -39.32 -7.56 -4.16
N THR A 24 -39.36 -6.86 -3.03
CA THR A 24 -38.24 -6.13 -2.46
C THR A 24 -37.07 -7.07 -2.15
N LYS A 25 -37.34 -8.25 -1.61
CA LYS A 25 -36.36 -9.28 -1.32
C LYS A 25 -35.74 -9.86 -2.59
N ARG A 26 -36.54 -10.06 -3.64
CA ARG A 26 -36.05 -10.51 -4.95
C ARG A 26 -35.13 -9.47 -5.58
N ILE A 27 -35.56 -8.21 -5.65
CA ILE A 27 -34.76 -7.10 -6.18
C ILE A 27 -33.43 -6.97 -5.41
N THR A 28 -33.47 -7.03 -4.07
CA THR A 28 -32.26 -6.98 -3.25
C THR A 28 -31.31 -8.16 -3.55
N ARG A 29 -31.84 -9.36 -3.77
CA ARG A 29 -31.02 -10.53 -4.13
C ARG A 29 -30.43 -10.39 -5.53
N GLU A 30 -31.17 -9.89 -6.49
CA GLU A 30 -30.68 -9.64 -7.84
C GLU A 30 -29.60 -8.56 -7.85
N GLN A 31 -29.81 -7.45 -7.15
CA GLN A 31 -28.81 -6.39 -6.98
C GLN A 31 -27.53 -6.91 -6.33
N ARG A 32 -27.66 -7.74 -5.29
CA ARG A 32 -26.49 -8.38 -4.63
C ARG A 32 -25.74 -9.31 -5.60
N ARG A 33 -26.47 -10.13 -6.39
CA ARG A 33 -25.85 -11.02 -7.39
C ARG A 33 -25.13 -10.22 -8.45
N GLU A 34 -25.71 -9.16 -8.96
CA GLU A 34 -25.08 -8.28 -9.94
C GLU A 34 -23.86 -7.57 -9.37
N ALA A 35 -23.94 -7.02 -8.14
CA ALA A 35 -22.80 -6.43 -7.47
C ALA A 35 -21.66 -7.43 -7.24
N MET A 36 -21.97 -8.67 -6.86
CA MET A 36 -20.98 -9.75 -6.73
C MET A 36 -20.36 -10.12 -8.08
N ARG A 37 -21.16 -10.18 -9.14
CA ARG A 37 -20.66 -10.46 -10.51
C ARG A 37 -19.72 -9.35 -10.98
N LYS A 38 -20.09 -8.08 -10.78
CA LYS A 38 -19.24 -6.93 -11.12
C LYS A 38 -17.97 -6.91 -10.27
N ASP A 39 -18.05 -7.21 -8.96
CA ASP A 39 -16.86 -7.33 -8.12
C ASP A 39 -15.94 -8.48 -8.53
N SER A 40 -16.51 -9.62 -8.90
CA SER A 40 -15.74 -10.78 -9.40
C SER A 40 -15.08 -10.50 -10.75
N ALA A 41 -15.71 -9.71 -11.63
CA ALA A 41 -15.17 -9.34 -12.92
C ALA A 41 -14.07 -8.27 -12.84
N ALA A 42 -14.06 -7.43 -11.79
CA ALA A 42 -13.09 -6.35 -11.65
C ALA A 42 -11.67 -6.85 -11.39
N LEU A 43 -10.68 -6.12 -11.95
CA LEU A 43 -9.26 -6.27 -11.60
C LEU A 43 -9.02 -5.63 -10.24
N LYS A 44 -8.67 -6.41 -9.23
CA LYS A 44 -8.51 -5.94 -7.85
C LYS A 44 -7.05 -5.66 -7.55
N VAL A 45 -6.77 -4.50 -6.96
CA VAL A 45 -5.42 -4.06 -6.59
C VAL A 45 -5.37 -3.67 -5.13
N ALA A 46 -4.47 -4.31 -4.37
CA ALA A 46 -4.22 -3.97 -2.98
C ALA A 46 -3.37 -2.70 -2.86
N VAL A 47 -3.83 -1.76 -2.04
CA VAL A 47 -3.18 -0.47 -1.80
C VAL A 47 -3.06 -0.19 -0.30
N MET A 48 -2.12 0.69 0.05
CA MET A 48 -1.81 1.09 1.42
C MET A 48 -1.95 2.61 1.61
N PRO A 49 -2.10 3.12 2.84
CA PRO A 49 -2.21 4.55 3.13
C PRO A 49 -0.86 5.27 2.98
N THR A 50 -0.23 5.17 1.80
CA THR A 50 1.10 5.70 1.49
C THR A 50 1.09 6.51 0.20
N LEU A 51 2.02 7.46 0.06
CA LEU A 51 2.04 8.38 -1.08
C LEU A 51 2.32 7.71 -2.42
N ASP A 52 3.02 6.60 -2.45
CA ASP A 52 3.25 5.84 -3.68
C ASP A 52 1.96 5.22 -4.26
N CYS A 53 0.89 5.15 -3.45
CA CYS A 53 -0.46 4.78 -3.89
C CYS A 53 -1.27 5.96 -4.45
N LEU A 54 -0.82 7.22 -4.31
CA LEU A 54 -1.59 8.39 -4.72
C LEU A 54 -2.06 8.35 -6.18
N PRO A 55 -1.26 7.91 -7.18
CA PRO A 55 -1.75 7.80 -8.55
C PRO A 55 -2.99 6.90 -8.68
N LEU A 56 -3.11 5.86 -7.87
CA LEU A 56 -4.26 4.97 -7.90
C LEU A 56 -5.50 5.61 -7.24
N TYR A 57 -5.31 6.39 -6.19
CA TYR A 57 -6.41 7.16 -5.57
C TYR A 57 -6.95 8.22 -6.53
N VAL A 58 -6.05 8.92 -7.23
CA VAL A 58 -6.40 9.90 -8.27
C VAL A 58 -7.16 9.24 -9.41
N ALA A 59 -6.68 8.09 -9.91
CA ALA A 59 -7.35 7.34 -10.96
C ALA A 59 -8.76 6.88 -10.54
N GLN A 60 -8.93 6.44 -9.29
CA GLN A 60 -10.24 6.06 -8.77
C GLN A 60 -11.17 7.27 -8.65
N TYR A 61 -10.69 8.38 -8.11
CA TYR A 61 -11.46 9.60 -7.91
C TYR A 61 -12.00 10.16 -9.22
N TYR A 62 -11.17 10.23 -10.26
CA TYR A 62 -11.58 10.67 -11.60
C TYR A 62 -12.24 9.58 -12.44
N GLN A 63 -12.59 8.42 -11.85
CA GLN A 63 -13.26 7.30 -12.50
C GLN A 63 -12.52 6.75 -13.74
N LEU A 64 -11.19 6.90 -13.80
CA LEU A 64 -10.38 6.43 -14.94
C LEU A 64 -10.32 4.89 -15.03
N PHE A 65 -10.79 4.19 -14.00
CA PHE A 65 -10.76 2.73 -13.92
C PHE A 65 -12.00 2.02 -14.47
N ASP A 66 -12.99 2.76 -14.99
CA ASP A 66 -14.28 2.19 -15.45
C ASP A 66 -14.88 1.19 -14.43
N THR A 67 -14.98 1.62 -13.17
CA THR A 67 -15.45 0.76 -12.07
C THR A 67 -16.89 0.28 -12.25
N LEU A 68 -17.70 0.98 -13.07
CA LEU A 68 -19.10 0.66 -13.32
C LEU A 68 -19.28 -0.60 -14.18
N ASN A 69 -18.35 -0.82 -15.13
CA ASN A 69 -18.42 -1.95 -16.08
C ASN A 69 -17.47 -3.11 -15.73
N GLY A 70 -17.07 -3.22 -14.46
CA GLY A 70 -16.18 -4.28 -14.00
C GLY A 70 -14.72 -4.03 -14.35
N GLY A 71 -14.29 -2.75 -14.37
CA GLY A 71 -12.91 -2.33 -14.61
C GLY A 71 -11.95 -2.69 -13.48
N VAL A 72 -11.40 -1.68 -12.79
CA VAL A 72 -10.45 -1.87 -11.69
C VAL A 72 -11.08 -1.49 -10.36
N ARG A 73 -10.75 -2.20 -9.28
CA ARG A 73 -11.15 -1.87 -7.91
C ARG A 73 -9.97 -1.88 -6.96
N LEU A 74 -9.82 -0.84 -6.17
CA LEU A 74 -8.82 -0.79 -5.12
C LEU A 74 -9.34 -1.50 -3.87
N LYS A 75 -8.47 -2.28 -3.23
CA LYS A 75 -8.70 -2.92 -1.92
C LYS A 75 -7.70 -2.35 -0.93
N PHE A 76 -8.22 -1.66 0.09
CA PHE A 76 -7.43 -0.92 1.06
C PHE A 76 -7.01 -1.81 2.23
N TYR A 77 -5.74 -1.72 2.60
CA TYR A 77 -5.13 -2.42 3.73
C TYR A 77 -4.26 -1.47 4.54
N ASN A 78 -4.18 -1.69 5.85
CA ASN A 78 -3.34 -0.86 6.74
C ASN A 78 -1.94 -1.44 6.96
N ALA A 79 -1.76 -2.72 6.69
CA ALA A 79 -0.49 -3.40 6.85
C ALA A 79 -0.07 -4.11 5.56
N GLN A 80 1.23 -4.02 5.23
CA GLN A 80 1.78 -4.65 4.03
C GLN A 80 1.59 -6.17 4.01
N MET A 81 1.65 -6.83 5.17
CA MET A 81 1.43 -8.28 5.25
C MET A 81 0.02 -8.70 4.86
N ASP A 82 -0.98 -7.83 5.06
CA ASP A 82 -2.34 -8.09 4.62
C ASP A 82 -2.46 -8.03 3.10
N CYS A 83 -1.76 -7.06 2.47
CA CYS A 83 -1.62 -6.98 1.01
C CYS A 83 -0.99 -8.27 0.46
N ASP A 84 0.11 -8.73 1.06
CA ASP A 84 0.80 -9.97 0.64
C ASP A 84 -0.11 -11.19 0.79
N THR A 85 -0.82 -11.29 1.91
CA THR A 85 -1.78 -12.38 2.14
C THR A 85 -2.91 -12.33 1.11
N ALA A 86 -3.37 -11.14 0.75
CA ALA A 86 -4.44 -10.98 -0.23
C ALA A 86 -4.01 -11.44 -1.63
N ILE A 87 -2.81 -11.06 -2.09
CA ILE A 87 -2.32 -11.47 -3.41
C ILE A 87 -1.92 -12.95 -3.45
N LEU A 88 -1.29 -13.49 -2.39
CA LEU A 88 -0.95 -14.91 -2.30
C LEU A 88 -2.20 -15.80 -2.35
N ARG A 89 -3.28 -15.39 -1.67
CA ARG A 89 -4.56 -16.12 -1.64
C ARG A 89 -5.46 -15.84 -2.85
N GLY A 90 -5.03 -15.01 -3.81
CA GLY A 90 -5.81 -14.66 -5.00
C GLY A 90 -7.05 -13.80 -4.72
N ARG A 91 -7.08 -13.07 -3.60
CA ARG A 91 -8.14 -12.11 -3.28
C ARG A 91 -8.01 -10.82 -4.08
N VAL A 92 -6.80 -10.52 -4.54
CA VAL A 92 -6.45 -9.44 -5.45
C VAL A 92 -5.51 -9.94 -6.52
N GLU A 93 -5.52 -9.33 -7.69
CA GLU A 93 -4.63 -9.66 -8.80
C GLU A 93 -3.37 -8.78 -8.82
N GLY A 94 -3.45 -7.57 -8.28
CA GLY A 94 -2.33 -6.62 -8.20
C GLY A 94 -2.07 -6.13 -6.79
N VAL A 95 -0.87 -5.61 -6.55
CA VAL A 95 -0.43 -5.07 -5.27
C VAL A 95 0.62 -3.98 -5.46
N ILE A 96 0.50 -2.89 -4.70
CA ILE A 96 1.64 -2.02 -4.42
C ILE A 96 2.42 -2.62 -3.25
N THR A 97 3.71 -2.87 -3.47
CA THR A 97 4.59 -3.55 -2.52
C THR A 97 6.04 -3.10 -2.71
N ASP A 98 6.99 -3.80 -2.13
CA ASP A 98 8.40 -3.61 -2.37
C ASP A 98 9.06 -4.82 -3.05
N LEU A 99 10.22 -4.61 -3.70
CA LEU A 99 10.95 -5.65 -4.42
C LEU A 99 11.35 -6.83 -3.54
N VAL A 100 11.67 -6.61 -2.26
CA VAL A 100 12.06 -7.68 -1.35
C VAL A 100 10.89 -8.64 -1.14
N ARG A 101 9.71 -8.10 -0.90
CA ARG A 101 8.48 -8.88 -0.70
C ARG A 101 8.04 -9.56 -1.97
N ALA A 102 8.09 -8.83 -3.10
CA ALA A 102 7.74 -9.39 -4.41
C ALA A 102 8.65 -10.57 -4.77
N LYS A 103 9.98 -10.43 -4.64
CA LYS A 103 10.95 -11.51 -4.89
C LYS A 103 10.79 -12.68 -3.92
N ARG A 104 10.41 -12.42 -2.68
CA ARG A 104 10.09 -13.49 -1.74
C ARG A 104 8.83 -14.26 -2.14
N MET A 105 7.78 -13.60 -2.62
CA MET A 105 6.58 -14.24 -3.15
C MET A 105 6.90 -15.05 -4.41
N GLU A 106 7.79 -14.57 -5.26
CA GLU A 106 8.28 -15.33 -6.42
C GLU A 106 9.00 -16.61 -6.01
N LYS A 107 9.84 -16.57 -4.95
CA LYS A 107 10.46 -17.77 -4.38
C LYS A 107 9.43 -18.77 -3.83
N GLN A 108 8.25 -18.31 -3.44
CA GLN A 108 7.12 -19.15 -3.01
C GLN A 108 6.27 -19.68 -4.17
N GLY A 109 6.67 -19.40 -5.42
CA GLY A 109 6.01 -19.88 -6.64
C GLY A 109 5.00 -18.92 -7.27
N LEU A 110 4.79 -17.72 -6.71
CA LEU A 110 3.93 -16.71 -7.30
C LEU A 110 4.68 -15.91 -8.38
N LYS A 111 4.43 -16.21 -9.66
CA LYS A 111 5.01 -15.42 -10.75
C LYS A 111 4.39 -14.03 -10.81
N MET A 112 5.25 -13.00 -10.82
CA MET A 112 4.86 -11.60 -10.80
C MET A 112 5.17 -10.90 -12.13
N ARG A 113 4.26 -10.03 -12.57
CA ARG A 113 4.48 -9.06 -13.65
C ARG A 113 4.62 -7.68 -13.04
N TYR A 114 5.80 -7.10 -13.11
CA TYR A 114 6.06 -5.74 -12.66
C TYR A 114 5.53 -4.75 -13.69
N VAL A 115 4.67 -3.83 -13.27
CA VAL A 115 4.04 -2.81 -14.14
C VAL A 115 4.68 -1.46 -13.91
N ALA A 116 4.95 -1.10 -12.64
CA ALA A 116 5.64 0.14 -12.35
C ALA A 116 6.64 -0.03 -11.20
N ALA A 117 7.76 0.67 -11.30
CA ALA A 117 8.56 1.04 -10.15
C ALA A 117 7.91 2.29 -9.55
N THR A 118 7.55 2.24 -8.26
CA THR A 118 6.92 3.36 -7.58
C THR A 118 7.97 4.29 -6.97
N ASN A 119 7.54 5.49 -6.60
CA ASN A 119 8.38 6.47 -5.91
C ASN A 119 8.45 6.23 -4.39
N ALA A 120 8.09 5.04 -3.91
CA ALA A 120 8.18 4.71 -2.51
C ALA A 120 9.60 4.87 -1.98
N TYR A 121 9.73 5.57 -0.88
CA TYR A 121 10.96 5.68 -0.10
C TYR A 121 10.65 5.63 1.39
N TRP A 122 11.65 5.29 2.17
CA TRP A 122 11.52 5.13 3.62
C TRP A 122 12.56 5.95 4.33
N GLN A 123 12.16 6.56 5.44
CA GLN A 123 13.03 7.30 6.32
C GLN A 123 13.20 6.56 7.65
N LEU A 124 14.44 6.41 8.09
CA LEU A 124 14.76 5.93 9.43
C LEU A 124 14.64 7.09 10.40
N VAL A 125 13.55 7.09 11.12
CA VAL A 125 13.20 8.11 12.11
C VAL A 125 13.56 7.58 13.49
N THR A 126 14.20 8.40 14.31
CA THR A 126 14.54 8.05 15.69
C THR A 126 13.67 8.81 16.67
N ASN A 127 13.42 8.21 17.82
CA ASN A 127 12.72 8.87 18.90
C ASN A 127 13.53 10.08 19.40
N ARG A 128 12.90 11.26 19.46
CA ARG A 128 13.56 12.49 19.92
C ARG A 128 14.14 12.36 21.33
N ASN A 129 13.51 11.57 22.19
CA ASN A 129 13.93 11.38 23.58
C ASN A 129 15.11 10.38 23.69
N ALA A 130 15.26 9.48 22.73
CA ALA A 130 16.40 8.56 22.66
C ALA A 130 17.72 9.25 22.25
N ARG A 131 17.66 10.52 21.79
CA ARG A 131 18.82 11.36 21.41
C ARG A 131 19.73 10.74 20.35
N ILE A 132 19.22 9.83 19.54
CA ILE A 132 19.96 9.18 18.44
C ILE A 132 19.99 10.14 17.26
N ARG A 133 21.19 10.50 16.77
CA ARG A 133 21.44 11.43 15.66
C ARG A 133 22.27 10.83 14.54
N GLN A 134 22.90 9.68 14.77
CA GLN A 134 23.79 9.01 13.84
C GLN A 134 23.56 7.50 13.85
N LEU A 135 23.80 6.84 12.72
CA LEU A 135 23.59 5.39 12.57
C LEU A 135 24.38 4.55 13.58
N ARG A 136 25.61 4.96 13.96
CA ARG A 136 26.42 4.23 14.96
C ARG A 136 25.77 4.16 16.33
N GLN A 137 24.89 5.10 16.67
CA GLN A 137 24.14 5.11 17.93
C GLN A 137 22.95 4.13 17.97
N LEU A 138 22.75 3.36 16.88
CA LEU A 138 21.78 2.25 16.85
C LEU A 138 22.30 1.01 17.59
N ASP A 139 23.54 1.02 18.07
CA ASP A 139 24.07 -0.03 18.94
C ASP A 139 23.20 -0.19 20.18
N ASP A 140 22.76 -1.44 20.43
CA ASP A 140 21.84 -1.82 21.52
C ASP A 140 20.49 -1.09 21.45
N LYS A 141 19.96 -0.83 20.25
CA LYS A 141 18.69 -0.13 20.03
C LYS A 141 17.68 -0.97 19.24
N MET A 142 16.40 -0.72 19.55
CA MET A 142 15.26 -1.33 18.85
C MET A 142 14.90 -0.53 17.60
N VAL A 143 14.86 -1.22 16.45
CA VAL A 143 14.44 -0.64 15.17
C VAL A 143 13.20 -1.34 14.66
N ALA A 144 12.05 -0.64 14.63
CA ALA A 144 10.82 -1.18 14.09
C ALA A 144 10.87 -1.21 12.56
N MET A 145 10.60 -2.39 12.01
CA MET A 145 10.58 -2.67 10.57
C MET A 145 9.56 -3.78 10.27
N THR A 146 9.41 -4.17 9.02
CA THR A 146 8.70 -5.40 8.63
C THR A 146 9.70 -6.41 8.11
N ARG A 147 9.69 -7.63 8.66
CA ARG A 147 10.61 -8.70 8.21
C ARG A 147 10.42 -9.01 6.74
N PHE A 148 11.54 -9.27 6.05
CA PHE A 148 11.57 -9.60 4.62
C PHE A 148 10.87 -8.54 3.75
N SER A 149 11.15 -7.28 4.03
CA SER A 149 10.70 -6.13 3.27
C SER A 149 11.84 -5.18 2.98
N ALA A 150 11.57 -4.13 2.20
CA ALA A 150 12.51 -3.04 1.99
C ALA A 150 13.06 -2.50 3.32
N THR A 151 12.24 -2.38 4.37
CA THR A 151 12.67 -1.84 5.66
C THR A 151 13.58 -2.79 6.44
N ASP A 152 13.49 -4.09 6.23
CA ASP A 152 14.43 -5.08 6.78
C ASP A 152 15.80 -4.98 6.08
N LEU A 153 15.81 -4.96 4.75
CA LEU A 153 17.00 -4.76 3.93
C LEU A 153 17.70 -3.44 4.28
N LEU A 154 16.94 -2.35 4.39
CA LEU A 154 17.46 -1.03 4.76
C LEU A 154 18.03 -0.98 6.17
N THR A 155 17.46 -1.74 7.12
CA THR A 155 18.02 -1.87 8.48
C THR A 155 19.38 -2.56 8.44
N ASP A 156 19.53 -3.66 7.68
CA ASP A 156 20.84 -4.32 7.51
C ASP A 156 21.84 -3.38 6.86
N ARG A 157 21.42 -2.64 5.82
CA ARG A 157 22.30 -1.68 5.15
C ARG A 157 22.73 -0.54 6.07
N ALA A 158 21.83 0.00 6.89
CA ALA A 158 22.14 1.04 7.87
C ALA A 158 23.17 0.54 8.89
N ARG A 159 22.93 -0.64 9.45
CA ARG A 159 23.82 -1.32 10.41
C ARG A 159 25.21 -1.60 9.81
N ASP A 160 25.23 -2.24 8.62
CA ASP A 160 26.46 -2.65 7.94
C ASP A 160 27.31 -1.43 7.53
N SER A 161 26.69 -0.28 7.19
CA SER A 161 27.39 0.96 6.82
C SER A 161 28.25 1.54 7.92
N VAL A 162 27.91 1.25 9.17
CA VAL A 162 28.65 1.70 10.37
C VAL A 162 29.35 0.55 11.10
N LYS A 163 29.42 -0.63 10.45
CA LYS A 163 30.11 -1.83 10.92
C LYS A 163 29.63 -2.36 12.29
N LEU A 164 28.33 -2.21 12.58
CA LEU A 164 27.69 -2.86 13.73
C LEU A 164 27.42 -4.35 13.42
N ALA A 165 27.60 -5.21 14.41
CA ALA A 165 27.30 -6.62 14.27
C ALA A 165 25.77 -6.88 14.23
N PRO A 166 25.33 -8.02 13.64
CA PRO A 166 23.87 -8.31 13.54
C PRO A 166 23.10 -8.32 14.85
N ASN A 167 23.77 -8.68 15.95
CA ASN A 167 23.17 -8.75 17.29
C ASN A 167 23.20 -7.39 18.05
N GLN A 168 23.79 -6.37 17.47
CA GLN A 168 23.86 -5.03 18.08
C GLN A 168 22.66 -4.15 17.71
N VAL A 169 21.80 -4.54 16.77
CA VAL A 169 20.59 -3.82 16.41
C VAL A 169 19.39 -4.76 16.52
N PHE A 170 18.47 -4.46 17.42
CA PHE A 170 17.29 -5.28 17.66
C PHE A 170 16.17 -4.95 16.67
N LYS A 171 15.96 -5.82 15.69
CA LYS A 171 14.90 -5.69 14.70
C LYS A 171 13.55 -6.10 15.28
N VAL A 172 12.64 -5.15 15.46
CA VAL A 172 11.29 -5.37 15.99
C VAL A 172 10.28 -5.36 14.83
N GLN A 173 9.52 -6.45 14.68
CA GLN A 173 8.53 -6.55 13.62
C GLN A 173 7.23 -5.85 14.01
N ILE A 174 6.95 -4.71 13.40
CA ILE A 174 5.70 -3.97 13.51
C ILE A 174 5.19 -3.72 12.09
N ASN A 175 4.05 -4.29 11.72
CA ASN A 175 3.57 -4.27 10.33
C ASN A 175 2.69 -3.05 10.00
N ASP A 176 1.90 -2.58 10.95
CA ASP A 176 1.02 -1.42 10.79
C ASP A 176 1.81 -0.11 10.99
N LEU A 177 1.72 0.78 10.00
CA LEU A 177 2.43 2.06 9.99
C LEU A 177 1.91 3.03 11.06
N ASN A 178 0.62 3.00 11.37
CA ASN A 178 0.03 3.87 12.39
C ASN A 178 0.46 3.41 13.79
N VAL A 179 0.55 2.09 14.01
CA VAL A 179 1.10 1.53 15.25
C VAL A 179 2.55 1.96 15.43
N ARG A 180 3.38 1.95 14.37
CA ARG A 180 4.76 2.47 14.46
C ARG A 180 4.79 3.93 14.91
N VAL A 181 3.95 4.78 14.34
CA VAL A 181 3.88 6.21 14.71
C VAL A 181 3.43 6.37 16.17
N GLN A 182 2.44 5.58 16.62
CA GLN A 182 1.99 5.59 18.02
C GLN A 182 3.09 5.15 18.99
N MET A 183 3.83 4.09 18.69
CA MET A 183 4.96 3.63 19.50
C MET A 183 6.06 4.69 19.61
N LEU A 184 6.31 5.45 18.53
CA LEU A 184 7.24 6.57 18.55
C LEU A 184 6.74 7.70 19.46
N GLN A 185 5.44 8.00 19.43
CA GLN A 185 4.80 9.00 20.29
C GLN A 185 4.86 8.63 21.77
N ASN A 186 4.66 7.35 22.06
CA ASN A 186 4.65 6.79 23.41
C ASN A 186 6.06 6.50 23.96
N ASN A 187 7.12 6.73 23.19
CA ASN A 187 8.51 6.39 23.54
C ASN A 187 8.75 4.89 23.77
N GLU A 188 8.02 4.03 23.05
CA GLU A 188 8.10 2.57 23.16
C GLU A 188 9.13 1.95 22.19
N ILE A 189 9.73 2.77 21.32
CA ILE A 189 10.69 2.34 20.30
C ILE A 189 11.77 3.40 20.11
N ASP A 190 13.02 2.98 19.87
CA ASP A 190 14.17 3.87 19.68
C ASP A 190 14.21 4.45 18.25
N ALA A 191 13.94 3.63 17.25
CA ALA A 191 13.95 4.00 15.84
C ALA A 191 12.96 3.16 15.03
N LEU A 192 12.55 3.69 13.88
CA LEU A 192 11.63 2.97 12.99
C LEU A 192 11.68 3.51 11.56
N TRP A 193 11.32 2.65 10.61
CA TRP A 193 11.18 3.02 9.21
C TRP A 193 9.75 3.45 8.90
N LEU A 194 9.61 4.64 8.29
CA LEU A 194 8.33 5.16 7.82
C LEU A 194 8.41 5.60 6.35
N PRO A 195 7.39 5.28 5.55
CA PRO A 195 7.15 5.93 4.26
C PRO A 195 6.44 7.28 4.48
N GLU A 196 6.21 8.04 3.40
CA GLU A 196 5.31 9.18 3.42
C GLU A 196 3.83 8.74 3.31
N PRO A 197 2.91 9.41 3.98
CA PRO A 197 3.06 10.66 4.76
C PRO A 197 3.41 10.46 6.25
N GLN A 198 3.56 9.23 6.74
CA GLN A 198 3.83 8.93 8.15
C GLN A 198 5.21 9.48 8.60
N ALA A 199 6.19 9.51 7.70
CA ALA A 199 7.49 10.11 7.99
C ALA A 199 7.35 11.63 8.23
N THR A 200 6.54 12.33 7.44
CA THR A 200 6.21 13.75 7.68
C THR A 200 5.55 13.94 9.05
N GLN A 201 4.61 13.08 9.42
CA GLN A 201 3.98 13.13 10.75
C GLN A 201 5.01 13.00 11.86
N ALA A 202 5.95 12.08 11.75
CA ALA A 202 7.01 11.89 12.75
C ALA A 202 7.97 13.09 12.81
N ARG A 203 8.33 13.69 11.67
CA ARG A 203 9.16 14.92 11.63
C ARG A 203 8.49 16.12 12.29
N LEU A 204 7.19 16.31 12.07
CA LEU A 204 6.41 17.37 12.73
C LEU A 204 6.40 17.23 14.26
N MET A 205 6.52 16.01 14.77
CA MET A 205 6.71 15.73 16.20
C MET A 205 8.16 15.90 16.67
N LYS A 206 9.02 16.53 15.84
CA LYS A 206 10.45 16.79 16.11
C LYS A 206 11.30 15.52 16.28
N ASN A 207 10.88 14.41 15.69
CA ASN A 207 11.67 13.19 15.64
C ASN A 207 12.70 13.31 14.49
N PRO A 208 14.00 13.07 14.75
CA PRO A 208 15.02 13.22 13.70
C PRO A 208 15.00 12.07 12.70
N VAL A 209 15.32 12.38 11.45
CA VAL A 209 15.62 11.40 10.42
C VAL A 209 17.13 11.23 10.37
N ILE A 210 17.63 10.00 10.51
CA ILE A 210 19.07 9.70 10.47
C ILE A 210 19.49 8.97 9.20
N MET A 211 18.54 8.48 8.41
CA MET A 211 18.76 7.90 7.09
C MET A 211 17.51 8.03 6.22
N ASP A 212 17.72 8.30 4.93
CA ASP A 212 16.67 8.29 3.90
C ASP A 212 17.06 7.28 2.83
N SER A 213 16.15 6.39 2.43
CA SER A 213 16.44 5.35 1.44
C SER A 213 16.83 5.90 0.06
N ARG A 214 16.45 7.14 -0.25
CA ARG A 214 16.87 7.84 -1.48
C ARG A 214 18.39 8.06 -1.52
N SER A 215 19.02 8.25 -0.35
CA SER A 215 20.49 8.46 -0.27
C SER A 215 21.30 7.22 -0.67
N VAL A 216 20.72 6.04 -0.58
CA VAL A 216 21.37 4.77 -0.98
C VAL A 216 21.12 4.41 -2.44
N LYS A 217 20.42 5.26 -3.18
CA LYS A 217 20.13 5.14 -4.62
C LYS A 217 19.40 3.82 -5.01
N LEU A 218 18.65 3.22 -4.09
CA LEU A 218 17.80 2.05 -4.32
C LEU A 218 16.36 2.48 -4.56
N GLN A 219 15.73 1.96 -5.61
CA GLN A 219 14.31 2.09 -5.90
C GLN A 219 13.65 0.75 -5.63
N LEU A 220 13.01 0.64 -4.48
CA LEU A 220 12.49 -0.63 -3.98
C LEU A 220 10.97 -0.77 -4.11
N GLY A 221 10.22 0.33 -4.25
CA GLY A 221 8.77 0.28 -4.41
C GLY A 221 8.37 -0.24 -5.79
N VAL A 222 7.36 -1.12 -5.84
CA VAL A 222 6.85 -1.68 -7.08
C VAL A 222 5.35 -1.89 -7.05
N LEU A 223 4.75 -1.78 -8.23
CA LEU A 223 3.39 -2.21 -8.53
C LEU A 223 3.49 -3.47 -9.39
N ALA A 224 2.97 -4.58 -8.87
CA ALA A 224 3.08 -5.87 -9.52
C ALA A 224 1.77 -6.63 -9.52
N PHE A 225 1.58 -7.49 -10.51
CA PHE A 225 0.40 -8.31 -10.73
C PHE A 225 0.77 -9.78 -10.81
N ARG A 226 -0.18 -10.66 -10.49
CA ARG A 226 -0.05 -12.10 -10.70
C ARG A 226 0.04 -12.39 -12.19
N GLU A 227 1.17 -12.87 -12.67
CA GLU A 227 1.42 -13.12 -14.11
C GLU A 227 0.38 -14.04 -14.74
N GLN A 228 0.01 -15.12 -14.04
CA GLN A 228 -0.95 -16.10 -14.55
C GLN A 228 -2.32 -15.46 -14.85
N GLU A 229 -2.78 -14.54 -14.01
CA GLU A 229 -4.07 -13.87 -14.23
C GLU A 229 -4.00 -12.92 -15.44
N MET A 230 -2.86 -12.23 -15.61
CA MET A 230 -2.68 -11.24 -16.66
C MET A 230 -2.57 -11.84 -18.07
N ARG A 231 -2.39 -13.16 -18.20
CA ARG A 231 -2.40 -13.88 -19.48
C ARG A 231 -3.81 -14.06 -20.07
N ARG A 232 -4.85 -13.94 -19.26
CA ARG A 232 -6.23 -14.00 -19.73
C ARG A 232 -6.55 -12.73 -20.52
N GLN A 233 -7.12 -12.86 -21.72
CA GLN A 233 -7.38 -11.72 -22.64
C GLN A 233 -8.16 -10.56 -21.95
N ALA A 234 -9.22 -10.88 -21.22
CA ALA A 234 -10.00 -9.87 -20.49
C ALA A 234 -9.16 -9.11 -19.47
N ARG A 235 -8.29 -9.81 -18.71
CA ARG A 235 -7.39 -9.22 -17.72
C ARG A 235 -6.29 -8.39 -18.38
N GLY A 236 -5.80 -8.79 -19.54
CA GLY A 236 -4.84 -8.00 -20.32
C GLY A 236 -5.40 -6.64 -20.73
N LYS A 237 -6.67 -6.57 -21.17
CA LYS A 237 -7.35 -5.31 -21.46
C LYS A 237 -7.53 -4.44 -20.21
N GLN A 238 -7.93 -5.03 -19.08
CA GLN A 238 -8.05 -4.32 -17.80
C GLN A 238 -6.70 -3.79 -17.32
N LEU A 239 -5.61 -4.54 -17.49
CA LEU A 239 -4.26 -4.11 -17.14
C LEU A 239 -3.80 -2.93 -18.01
N ALA A 240 -4.13 -2.95 -19.33
CA ALA A 240 -3.82 -1.82 -20.21
C ALA A 240 -4.55 -0.55 -19.78
N LEU A 241 -5.86 -0.64 -19.50
CA LEU A 241 -6.66 0.45 -18.94
C LEU A 241 -6.08 0.96 -17.61
N PHE A 242 -5.74 0.05 -16.72
CA PHE A 242 -5.10 0.37 -15.45
C PHE A 242 -3.80 1.15 -15.64
N THR A 243 -2.92 0.69 -16.54
CA THR A 243 -1.64 1.34 -16.81
C THR A 243 -1.83 2.73 -17.41
N GLN A 244 -2.79 2.89 -18.31
CA GLN A 244 -3.13 4.20 -18.88
C GLN A 244 -3.65 5.15 -17.80
N ALA A 245 -4.58 4.70 -16.95
CA ALA A 245 -5.13 5.49 -15.85
C ALA A 245 -4.04 5.89 -14.82
N TYR A 246 -3.12 4.98 -14.52
CA TYR A 246 -1.95 5.25 -13.66
C TYR A 246 -1.10 6.37 -14.26
N ASN A 247 -0.75 6.30 -15.55
CA ASN A 247 0.08 7.30 -16.22
C ASN A 247 -0.60 8.67 -16.26
N GLN A 248 -1.89 8.73 -16.61
CA GLN A 248 -2.69 9.97 -16.59
C GLN A 248 -2.73 10.59 -15.19
N SER A 249 -2.81 9.77 -14.16
CA SER A 249 -2.77 10.24 -12.77
C SER A 249 -1.40 10.79 -12.39
N CYS A 250 -0.30 10.16 -12.83
CA CYS A 250 1.05 10.68 -12.64
C CYS A 250 1.23 12.04 -13.30
N ASP A 251 0.72 12.23 -14.53
CA ASP A 251 0.74 13.51 -15.24
C ASP A 251 -0.06 14.58 -14.48
N SER A 252 -1.24 14.21 -14.00
CA SER A 252 -2.10 15.09 -13.23
C SER A 252 -1.45 15.54 -11.92
N ILE A 253 -0.82 14.60 -11.18
CA ILE A 253 -0.09 14.92 -9.94
C ILE A 253 1.13 15.80 -10.26
N SER A 254 1.84 15.54 -11.34
CA SER A 254 2.99 16.34 -11.76
C SER A 254 2.58 17.77 -12.12
N LYS A 255 1.39 17.96 -12.70
CA LYS A 255 0.84 19.26 -13.10
C LYS A 255 0.33 20.07 -11.92
N TYR A 256 -0.44 19.46 -11.02
CA TYR A 256 -1.16 20.16 -9.94
C TYR A 256 -0.47 20.08 -8.57
N GLY A 257 0.47 19.16 -8.40
CA GLY A 257 1.16 18.91 -7.13
C GLY A 257 0.37 18.02 -6.17
N ILE A 258 1.05 17.48 -5.16
CA ILE A 258 0.47 16.56 -4.18
C ILE A 258 -0.61 17.24 -3.33
N ALA A 259 -0.38 18.50 -2.93
CA ALA A 259 -1.30 19.26 -2.09
C ALA A 259 -2.67 19.52 -2.73
N TYR A 260 -2.75 19.51 -4.08
CA TYR A 260 -4.01 19.61 -4.80
C TYR A 260 -4.97 18.45 -4.48
N TYR A 261 -4.43 17.27 -4.18
CA TYR A 261 -5.17 16.06 -3.83
C TYR A 261 -5.34 15.89 -2.32
N ARG A 262 -5.41 16.98 -1.57
CA ARG A 262 -5.54 17.04 -0.11
C ARG A 262 -6.62 16.11 0.42
N ASP A 263 -7.82 16.16 -0.16
CA ASP A 263 -8.97 15.38 0.32
C ASP A 263 -8.74 13.87 0.17
N LEU A 264 -8.10 13.45 -0.92
CA LEU A 264 -7.73 12.04 -1.13
C LEU A 264 -6.69 11.56 -0.12
N LEU A 265 -5.74 12.42 0.24
CA LEU A 265 -4.74 12.09 1.25
C LEU A 265 -5.37 11.99 2.65
N ILE A 266 -6.30 12.88 2.99
CA ILE A 266 -7.05 12.81 4.26
C ILE A 266 -7.85 11.52 4.31
N GLU A 267 -8.60 11.20 3.25
CA GLU A 267 -9.46 10.03 3.18
C GLU A 267 -8.67 8.72 3.23
N HIS A 268 -7.66 8.58 2.36
CA HIS A 268 -6.98 7.30 2.15
C HIS A 268 -5.74 7.10 3.02
N CYS A 269 -4.97 8.18 3.27
CA CYS A 269 -3.77 8.10 4.12
C CYS A 269 -4.08 8.40 5.60
N LYS A 270 -5.32 8.84 5.93
CA LYS A 270 -5.79 9.10 7.30
C LYS A 270 -4.94 10.14 8.04
N VAL A 271 -4.44 11.12 7.32
CA VAL A 271 -3.62 12.20 7.84
C VAL A 271 -4.45 13.45 8.13
N LYS A 272 -3.98 14.27 9.09
CA LYS A 272 -4.62 15.57 9.37
C LYS A 272 -4.30 16.57 8.25
N SER A 273 -5.23 17.47 7.94
CA SER A 273 -5.10 18.46 6.88
C SER A 273 -3.81 19.30 7.00
N GLN A 274 -3.46 19.73 8.22
CA GLN A 274 -2.25 20.55 8.48
C GLN A 274 -0.94 19.82 8.14
N LEU A 275 -0.94 18.48 8.08
CA LEU A 275 0.25 17.71 7.75
C LEU A 275 0.58 17.82 6.26
N ILE A 276 -0.43 17.99 5.39
CA ILE A 276 -0.27 17.90 3.94
C ILE A 276 0.67 18.98 3.40
N ASP A 277 0.60 20.19 3.94
CA ASP A 277 1.46 21.31 3.53
C ASP A 277 2.94 21.09 3.92
N SER A 278 3.20 20.15 4.83
CA SER A 278 4.54 19.75 5.27
C SER A 278 5.10 18.54 4.52
N ILE A 279 4.33 17.92 3.63
CA ILE A 279 4.81 16.82 2.79
C ILE A 279 5.85 17.37 1.80
N PRO A 280 6.98 16.68 1.58
CA PRO A 280 7.97 17.11 0.59
C PRO A 280 7.35 17.27 -0.80
N GLN A 281 7.54 18.42 -1.42
CA GLN A 281 6.98 18.75 -2.74
C GLN A 281 7.87 18.25 -3.89
N ASP A 282 9.06 17.74 -3.60
CA ASP A 282 10.02 17.17 -4.56
C ASP A 282 9.73 15.73 -4.96
N ILE A 283 8.68 15.12 -4.39
CA ILE A 283 8.25 13.75 -4.72
C ILE A 283 7.73 13.73 -6.16
N ARG A 284 8.34 12.91 -7.00
CA ARG A 284 7.99 12.77 -8.43
C ARG A 284 7.30 11.44 -8.68
N TYR A 285 6.34 11.46 -9.60
CA TYR A 285 5.62 10.27 -10.06
C TYR A 285 5.97 10.06 -11.54
N ALA A 286 6.55 8.90 -11.85
CA ALA A 286 6.90 8.52 -13.20
C ALA A 286 5.80 7.65 -13.82
N HIS A 287 5.70 7.68 -15.15
CA HIS A 287 4.87 6.71 -15.87
C HIS A 287 5.31 5.28 -15.56
N ALA A 288 4.40 4.34 -15.79
CA ALA A 288 4.62 2.93 -15.55
C ALA A 288 5.86 2.41 -16.31
N HIS A 289 6.83 1.90 -15.57
CA HIS A 289 8.03 1.24 -16.06
C HIS A 289 8.49 0.18 -15.07
N GLY A 290 9.13 -0.87 -15.55
CA GLY A 290 9.64 -1.93 -14.69
C GLY A 290 10.74 -1.47 -13.73
N PRO A 291 11.03 -2.25 -12.67
CA PRO A 291 12.12 -1.96 -11.77
C PRO A 291 13.48 -2.07 -12.46
N ARG A 292 14.47 -1.31 -11.98
CA ARG A 292 15.83 -1.37 -12.50
C ARG A 292 16.47 -2.72 -12.18
N GLN A 293 17.16 -3.31 -13.15
CA GLN A 293 17.80 -4.62 -12.97
C GLN A 293 18.83 -4.65 -11.83
N GLN A 294 19.56 -3.55 -11.64
CA GLN A 294 20.50 -3.42 -10.52
C GLN A 294 19.82 -3.53 -9.14
N ASP A 295 18.60 -2.98 -8.98
CA ASP A 295 17.86 -3.05 -7.72
C ASP A 295 17.31 -4.46 -7.49
N VAL A 296 16.85 -5.10 -8.55
CA VAL A 296 16.42 -6.50 -8.53
C VAL A 296 17.56 -7.41 -8.11
N ALA A 297 18.73 -7.29 -8.75
CA ALA A 297 19.91 -8.09 -8.44
C ALA A 297 20.38 -7.87 -6.99
N TYR A 298 20.39 -6.63 -6.52
CA TYR A 298 20.75 -6.31 -5.14
C TYR A 298 19.82 -6.98 -4.12
N VAL A 299 18.50 -6.94 -4.36
CA VAL A 299 17.52 -7.58 -3.52
C VAL A 299 17.68 -9.11 -3.51
N GLU A 300 17.91 -9.71 -4.69
CA GLU A 300 18.13 -11.17 -4.80
C GLU A 300 19.37 -11.62 -4.04
N GLN A 301 20.48 -10.89 -4.14
CA GLN A 301 21.70 -11.16 -3.37
C GLN A 301 21.44 -11.06 -1.86
N TRP A 302 20.73 -10.02 -1.41
CA TRP A 302 20.39 -9.88 0.00
C TRP A 302 19.53 -11.04 0.50
N LEU A 303 18.51 -11.46 -0.26
CA LEU A 303 17.66 -12.60 0.08
C LEU A 303 18.44 -13.91 0.14
N GLN A 304 19.40 -14.14 -0.77
CA GLN A 304 20.29 -15.31 -0.74
C GLN A 304 21.15 -15.33 0.54
N LYS A 305 21.75 -14.19 0.89
CA LYS A 305 22.54 -14.03 2.13
C LYS A 305 21.72 -14.42 3.37
N ILE A 306 20.46 -13.93 3.46
CA ILE A 306 19.57 -14.22 4.59
C ILE A 306 19.21 -15.71 4.64
N ASP A 307 18.94 -16.35 3.51
CA ASP A 307 18.59 -17.77 3.46
C ASP A 307 19.78 -18.65 3.87
N THR A 308 21.00 -18.31 3.43
CA THR A 308 22.23 -19.00 3.84
C THR A 308 22.49 -18.91 5.34
N LEU A 309 22.33 -17.71 5.91
CA LEU A 309 22.48 -17.52 7.37
C LEU A 309 21.51 -18.38 8.19
N LYS A 310 20.26 -18.52 7.73
CA LYS A 310 19.25 -19.36 8.39
C LYS A 310 19.60 -20.84 8.31
N THR A 311 20.11 -21.29 7.16
CA THR A 311 20.50 -22.69 6.97
C THR A 311 21.66 -23.04 7.89
N ASN A 312 22.68 -22.18 7.97
CA ASN A 312 23.84 -22.37 8.84
C ASN A 312 23.45 -22.37 10.33
N ALA A 313 22.56 -21.47 10.75
CA ALA A 313 22.06 -21.45 12.12
C ALA A 313 21.26 -22.71 12.51
N ARG A 314 20.54 -23.34 11.57
CA ARG A 314 19.83 -24.60 11.79
C ARG A 314 20.78 -25.80 11.86
N ASN A 315 21.84 -25.78 11.06
CA ASN A 315 22.82 -26.88 11.02
C ASN A 315 23.85 -26.83 12.17
N GLY A 316 24.12 -25.63 12.72
CA GLY A 316 25.02 -25.44 13.86
C GLY A 316 24.37 -25.74 15.22
N ASN A 317 23.05 -25.94 15.26
CA ASN A 317 22.27 -26.33 16.46
C ASN A 317 21.94 -27.83 16.47
N LYS A 318 22.50 -28.63 15.57
CA LYS A 318 22.47 -30.10 15.57
C LYS A 318 23.85 -30.66 15.97
#